data_cd2d16f8801467e933d377552fe75ce2
#
_entry.id   cd2d16f8801467e933d377552fe75ce2
#
_cell.length_a   1.000
_cell.length_b   1.000
_cell.length_c   1.000
_cell.angle_alpha   90.00
_cell.angle_beta   90.00
_cell.angle_gamma   90.00
#
_symmetry.space_group_name_H-M   'P 1'
#
loop_
_entity.id
_entity.type
_entity.pdbx_description
1 polymer ?
#
loop_
_entity_poly.entity_id
_entity_poly.type
_entity_poly.pdbx_seq_one_letter_code
_entity_poly.pdbx_strand_id
1 'polypeptide(L)'
;MIYSYLDILDRANEGKYITEENWDLQMVAMTTMELVAKYKLDWNPNQIVTQAPGVADAIFEAGFELAERIGAYSRTTERMLHFERDELLVGLENMPQTLVMGEGKDARTLFSRRILDNRAPLVWAGNPGAPHPERLFLPSVLSWAQEPIVDMITCGTLATVDGHEVRTADPMEIIATRRELAYLRDALKRVGRPGMGMLAAQSSVSELGDLAAAHPDYLRPCDAHLVPMLNELKIDNRNIARAVNSLEYGMRNASLICVIVGGLGGDAPGSAIVNVASFIIGNLTGLADYQLLHPIHMRHVATSTRSVLWVESIVQQAFARNAPVIFVTDIYPKSGAMTKELLYEVAANAITITVTGGHLEGVGSADGLVANATGLEARWMGEIGRAVTKQGLNLEEANEIILKLLQRYEHVFDQAGGNPGVSFDQAYDLDTLKPVPEWEQMYLEVKRELKEMGLEGLV
;
A
#
# COMPACT_ATOMS: atom_id res chain seq x y z
N MET A 1 26.87 -6.48 -6.94
CA MET A 1 27.30 -5.06 -6.84
C MET A 1 26.11 -4.31 -6.26
N ILE A 2 26.24 -3.69 -5.13
CA ILE A 2 25.15 -2.86 -4.58
C ILE A 2 25.11 -1.61 -5.46
N TYR A 3 23.98 -1.35 -6.10
CA TYR A 3 23.74 -0.10 -6.82
C TYR A 3 23.96 1.06 -5.87
N SER A 4 24.79 2.01 -6.27
CA SER A 4 24.89 3.27 -5.57
C SER A 4 23.84 4.24 -6.15
N TYR A 5 23.30 5.11 -5.30
CA TYR A 5 22.43 6.18 -5.79
C TYR A 5 23.11 7.09 -6.81
N LEU A 6 24.45 7.11 -6.86
CA LEU A 6 25.22 7.84 -7.87
C LEU A 6 25.01 7.25 -9.25
N ASP A 7 24.95 5.91 -9.39
CA ASP A 7 24.67 5.26 -10.68
C ASP A 7 23.27 5.64 -11.21
N ILE A 8 22.29 5.76 -10.29
CA ILE A 8 20.93 6.19 -10.65
C ILE A 8 20.92 7.66 -11.11
N LEU A 9 21.66 8.54 -10.40
CA LEU A 9 21.78 9.95 -10.77
C LEU A 9 22.48 10.13 -12.10
N ASP A 10 23.55 9.40 -12.36
CA ASP A 10 24.26 9.46 -13.64
C ASP A 10 23.34 9.02 -14.79
N ARG A 11 22.61 7.92 -14.65
CA ARG A 11 21.61 7.46 -15.64
C ARG A 11 20.50 8.48 -15.84
N ALA A 12 19.99 9.09 -14.78
CA ALA A 12 18.98 10.13 -14.86
C ALA A 12 19.46 11.39 -15.58
N ASN A 13 20.76 11.69 -15.55
CA ASN A 13 21.35 12.87 -16.20
C ASN A 13 21.87 12.61 -17.61
N GLU A 14 22.34 11.39 -17.91
CA GLU A 14 23.05 11.06 -19.14
C GLU A 14 22.22 10.18 -20.11
N GLY A 15 21.08 9.63 -19.66
CA GLY A 15 20.23 8.75 -20.45
C GLY A 15 19.64 9.41 -21.70
N LYS A 16 19.05 8.62 -22.57
CA LYS A 16 18.41 9.09 -23.80
C LYS A 16 17.26 10.04 -23.49
N TYR A 17 17.23 11.20 -24.16
CA TYR A 17 16.12 12.15 -24.05
C TYR A 17 14.84 11.57 -24.68
N ILE A 18 13.71 11.76 -23.98
CA ILE A 18 12.37 11.44 -24.44
C ILE A 18 11.37 12.38 -23.75
N THR A 19 10.35 12.83 -24.46
CA THR A 19 9.26 13.61 -23.84
C THR A 19 8.37 12.73 -22.97
N GLU A 20 7.75 13.27 -21.92
CA GLU A 20 6.83 12.53 -21.06
C GLU A 20 5.67 11.90 -21.85
N GLU A 21 5.12 12.62 -22.85
CA GLU A 21 4.06 12.10 -23.72
C GLU A 21 4.51 10.84 -24.50
N ASN A 22 5.72 10.86 -25.09
CA ASN A 22 6.25 9.70 -25.78
C ASN A 22 6.58 8.56 -24.81
N TRP A 23 7.04 8.87 -23.60
CA TRP A 23 7.20 7.86 -22.56
C TRP A 23 5.88 7.17 -22.26
N ASP A 24 4.83 7.94 -21.97
CA ASP A 24 3.52 7.41 -21.60
C ASP A 24 2.89 6.58 -22.72
N LEU A 25 2.84 7.12 -23.92
CA LEU A 25 2.11 6.48 -25.01
C LEU A 25 2.92 5.40 -25.73
N GLN A 26 4.18 5.67 -26.06
CA GLN A 26 4.98 4.74 -26.87
C GLN A 26 5.73 3.71 -26.01
N MET A 27 6.33 4.16 -24.91
CA MET A 27 7.13 3.23 -24.10
C MET A 27 6.23 2.42 -23.15
N VAL A 28 5.38 3.05 -22.35
CA VAL A 28 4.55 2.34 -21.38
C VAL A 28 3.35 1.67 -22.06
N ALA A 29 2.43 2.46 -22.64
CA ALA A 29 1.15 1.92 -23.08
C ALA A 29 1.30 0.92 -24.26
N MET A 30 2.02 1.29 -25.31
CA MET A 30 2.18 0.41 -26.48
C MET A 30 2.97 -0.86 -26.15
N THR A 31 4.08 -0.75 -25.39
CA THR A 31 4.86 -1.93 -25.00
C THR A 31 4.06 -2.87 -24.11
N THR A 32 3.28 -2.32 -23.17
CA THR A 32 2.41 -3.13 -22.31
C THR A 32 1.36 -3.88 -23.13
N MET A 33 0.69 -3.22 -24.08
CA MET A 33 -0.29 -3.87 -24.98
C MET A 33 0.36 -5.00 -25.81
N GLU A 34 1.57 -4.78 -26.32
CA GLU A 34 2.34 -5.81 -27.03
C GLU A 34 2.62 -7.02 -26.15
N LEU A 35 3.03 -6.78 -24.88
CA LEU A 35 3.33 -7.83 -23.92
C LEU A 35 2.08 -8.62 -23.50
N VAL A 36 0.95 -7.94 -23.27
CA VAL A 36 -0.34 -8.62 -23.02
C VAL A 36 -0.66 -9.59 -24.15
N ALA A 37 -0.52 -9.14 -25.40
CA ALA A 37 -0.77 -9.97 -26.59
C ALA A 37 0.26 -11.11 -26.74
N LYS A 38 1.56 -10.83 -26.52
CA LYS A 38 2.66 -11.81 -26.61
C LYS A 38 2.50 -12.95 -25.63
N TYR A 39 2.18 -12.63 -24.37
CA TYR A 39 2.01 -13.61 -23.29
C TYR A 39 0.58 -14.16 -23.21
N LYS A 40 -0.32 -13.68 -24.10
CA LYS A 40 -1.74 -14.12 -24.15
C LYS A 40 -2.44 -13.99 -22.81
N LEU A 41 -2.23 -12.87 -22.15
CA LEU A 41 -2.77 -12.60 -20.83
C LEU A 41 -4.22 -12.14 -20.92
N ASP A 42 -5.05 -12.74 -20.11
CA ASP A 42 -6.45 -12.42 -19.93
C ASP A 42 -6.82 -12.57 -18.45
N TRP A 43 -7.95 -12.03 -18.05
CA TRP A 43 -8.41 -12.13 -16.67
C TRP A 43 -9.91 -12.46 -16.61
N ASN A 44 -10.30 -13.13 -15.54
CA ASN A 44 -11.69 -13.48 -15.29
C ASN A 44 -12.16 -12.77 -14.01
N PRO A 45 -13.20 -11.90 -14.07
CA PRO A 45 -13.69 -11.16 -12.92
C PRO A 45 -14.29 -12.05 -11.81
N ASN A 46 -14.47 -13.35 -12.05
CA ASN A 46 -14.91 -14.32 -11.06
C ASN A 46 -13.77 -15.19 -10.50
N GLN A 47 -12.55 -14.98 -10.92
CA GLN A 47 -11.34 -15.67 -10.46
C GLN A 47 -10.36 -14.67 -9.85
N ILE A 48 -10.70 -14.13 -8.69
CA ILE A 48 -9.90 -13.08 -8.03
C ILE A 48 -8.55 -13.62 -7.54
N VAL A 49 -8.52 -14.81 -6.94
CA VAL A 49 -7.30 -15.42 -6.38
C VAL A 49 -6.99 -16.81 -6.95
N THR A 50 -7.84 -17.39 -7.78
CA THR A 50 -7.73 -18.76 -8.28
C THR A 50 -7.08 -18.88 -9.67
N GLN A 51 -6.15 -17.97 -10.01
CA GLN A 51 -5.44 -18.03 -11.28
C GLN A 51 -4.53 -19.28 -11.34
N ALA A 52 -4.44 -19.87 -12.53
CA ALA A 52 -3.48 -20.94 -12.76
C ALA A 52 -2.05 -20.42 -12.52
N PRO A 53 -1.16 -21.22 -11.88
CA PRO A 53 0.21 -20.80 -11.61
C PRO A 53 0.97 -20.25 -12.81
N GLY A 54 0.75 -20.78 -14.01
CA GLY A 54 1.35 -20.26 -15.25
C GLY A 54 0.95 -18.85 -15.63
N VAL A 55 -0.20 -18.33 -15.15
CA VAL A 55 -0.60 -16.92 -15.37
C VAL A 55 0.27 -16.00 -14.51
N ALA A 56 0.53 -16.38 -13.26
CA ALA A 56 1.40 -15.60 -12.37
C ALA A 56 2.85 -15.54 -12.91
N ASP A 57 3.35 -16.67 -13.40
CA ASP A 57 4.69 -16.75 -14.01
C ASP A 57 4.75 -15.89 -15.29
N ALA A 58 3.72 -15.94 -16.15
CA ALA A 58 3.66 -15.13 -17.36
C ALA A 58 3.56 -13.62 -17.07
N ILE A 59 2.83 -13.21 -16.02
CA ILE A 59 2.77 -11.81 -15.55
C ILE A 59 4.15 -11.37 -15.06
N PHE A 60 4.85 -12.21 -14.28
CA PHE A 60 6.21 -11.90 -13.83
C PHE A 60 7.17 -11.69 -15.00
N GLU A 61 7.21 -12.65 -15.94
CA GLU A 61 8.08 -12.57 -17.11
C GLU A 61 7.76 -11.36 -18.00
N ALA A 62 6.47 -11.07 -18.21
CA ALA A 62 6.05 -9.89 -18.97
C ALA A 62 6.45 -8.58 -18.29
N GLY A 63 6.30 -8.48 -16.96
CA GLY A 63 6.72 -7.32 -16.19
C GLY A 63 8.23 -7.16 -16.16
N PHE A 64 8.97 -8.26 -16.04
CA PHE A 64 10.42 -8.25 -16.13
C PHE A 64 10.89 -7.78 -17.52
N GLU A 65 10.27 -8.31 -18.59
CA GLU A 65 10.57 -7.88 -19.96
C GLU A 65 10.22 -6.39 -20.19
N LEU A 66 9.14 -5.89 -19.60
CA LEU A 66 8.82 -4.46 -19.65
C LEU A 66 9.93 -3.63 -18.99
N ALA A 67 10.33 -4.01 -17.76
CA ALA A 67 11.40 -3.33 -17.02
C ALA A 67 12.73 -3.31 -17.81
N GLU A 68 13.10 -4.44 -18.41
CA GLU A 68 14.30 -4.58 -19.25
C GLU A 68 14.24 -3.71 -20.51
N ARG A 69 13.08 -3.68 -21.21
CA ARG A 69 12.93 -2.94 -22.46
C ARG A 69 12.91 -1.42 -22.29
N ILE A 70 12.21 -0.93 -21.28
CA ILE A 70 11.99 0.51 -21.14
C ILE A 70 12.70 1.16 -19.94
N GLY A 71 12.97 0.42 -18.85
CA GLY A 71 13.57 0.96 -17.64
C GLY A 71 12.66 1.96 -16.93
N ALA A 72 13.20 3.10 -16.54
CA ALA A 72 12.48 4.20 -15.90
C ALA A 72 12.62 5.52 -16.66
N TYR A 73 11.74 6.48 -16.34
CA TYR A 73 11.79 7.84 -16.85
C TYR A 73 12.00 8.85 -15.75
N SER A 74 13.00 9.70 -15.90
CA SER A 74 13.22 10.84 -15.01
C SER A 74 12.41 12.06 -15.49
N ARG A 75 11.39 12.44 -14.73
CA ARG A 75 10.61 13.67 -15.01
C ARG A 75 11.44 14.94 -14.86
N THR A 76 12.46 14.93 -14.00
CA THR A 76 13.30 16.12 -13.79
C THR A 76 14.19 16.42 -14.97
N THR A 77 14.71 15.40 -15.65
CA THR A 77 15.71 15.55 -16.72
C THR A 77 15.17 15.16 -18.09
N GLU A 78 13.94 14.64 -18.17
CA GLU A 78 13.31 14.11 -19.39
C GLU A 78 14.15 13.03 -20.07
N ARG A 79 14.72 12.11 -19.26
CA ARG A 79 15.61 11.07 -19.74
C ARG A 79 15.19 9.68 -19.27
N MET A 80 15.53 8.69 -20.10
CA MET A 80 15.33 7.28 -19.79
C MET A 80 16.52 6.74 -18.97
N LEU A 81 16.20 5.97 -17.94
CA LEU A 81 17.18 5.17 -17.21
C LEU A 81 17.06 3.73 -17.70
N HIS A 82 18.07 3.23 -18.37
CA HIS A 82 18.11 1.85 -18.81
C HIS A 82 18.82 0.96 -17.80
N PHE A 83 18.34 -0.29 -17.69
CA PHE A 83 18.92 -1.31 -16.83
C PHE A 83 19.08 -2.59 -17.62
N GLU A 84 20.26 -3.20 -17.51
CA GLU A 84 20.54 -4.49 -18.11
C GLU A 84 19.85 -5.63 -17.33
N ARG A 85 19.56 -6.74 -18.00
CA ARG A 85 18.90 -7.89 -17.39
C ARG A 85 19.56 -8.37 -16.09
N ASP A 86 20.89 -8.50 -16.09
CA ASP A 86 21.64 -8.95 -14.92
C ASP A 86 21.54 -7.97 -13.75
N GLU A 87 21.41 -6.70 -14.03
CA GLU A 87 21.21 -5.65 -13.02
C GLU A 87 19.86 -5.80 -12.33
N LEU A 88 18.80 -6.02 -13.10
CA LEU A 88 17.45 -6.25 -12.57
C LEU A 88 17.40 -7.52 -11.71
N LEU A 89 18.07 -8.61 -12.14
CA LEU A 89 18.16 -9.85 -11.38
C LEU A 89 18.90 -9.64 -10.06
N VAL A 90 20.06 -8.98 -10.09
CA VAL A 90 20.83 -8.67 -8.87
C VAL A 90 20.03 -7.78 -7.92
N GLY A 91 19.26 -6.82 -8.45
CA GLY A 91 18.35 -5.99 -7.65
C GLY A 91 17.32 -6.83 -6.89
N LEU A 92 16.71 -7.81 -7.55
CA LEU A 92 15.74 -8.73 -6.93
C LEU A 92 16.40 -9.67 -5.91
N GLU A 93 17.56 -10.25 -6.21
CA GLU A 93 18.29 -11.16 -5.32
C GLU A 93 18.73 -10.48 -4.01
N ASN A 94 18.99 -9.17 -4.05
CA ASN A 94 19.40 -8.41 -2.88
C ASN A 94 18.24 -7.94 -2.00
N MET A 95 16.99 -8.18 -2.38
CA MET A 95 15.84 -7.78 -1.57
C MET A 95 15.80 -8.52 -0.23
N PRO A 96 15.59 -7.81 0.89
CA PRO A 96 15.48 -8.43 2.19
C PRO A 96 14.32 -9.43 2.26
N GLN A 97 14.59 -10.62 2.80
CA GLN A 97 13.55 -11.63 3.08
C GLN A 97 12.97 -11.46 4.49
N THR A 98 13.67 -10.74 5.35
CA THR A 98 13.24 -10.37 6.70
C THR A 98 13.76 -8.99 7.05
N LEU A 99 12.96 -8.23 7.79
CA LEU A 99 13.28 -6.87 8.20
C LEU A 99 12.71 -6.59 9.58
N VAL A 100 13.50 -6.05 10.48
CA VAL A 100 13.02 -5.66 11.81
C VAL A 100 12.58 -4.20 11.80
N MET A 101 11.35 -3.96 12.24
CA MET A 101 10.74 -2.64 12.39
C MET A 101 10.41 -2.39 13.86
N GLY A 102 10.56 -1.12 14.30
CA GLY A 102 10.36 -0.75 15.69
C GLY A 102 11.50 -1.24 16.60
N GLU A 103 11.34 -1.09 17.90
CA GLU A 103 12.38 -1.40 18.90
C GLU A 103 11.83 -2.01 20.19
N GLY A 104 12.71 -2.66 20.94
CA GLY A 104 12.40 -3.25 22.24
C GLY A 104 11.29 -4.30 22.16
N LYS A 105 10.35 -4.26 23.13
CA LYS A 105 9.22 -5.21 23.19
C LYS A 105 8.21 -5.06 22.06
N ASP A 106 8.19 -3.91 21.41
CA ASP A 106 7.24 -3.56 20.37
C ASP A 106 7.79 -3.84 18.95
N ALA A 107 9.07 -4.25 18.84
CA ALA A 107 9.67 -4.62 17.56
C ALA A 107 8.91 -5.77 16.90
N ARG A 108 8.81 -5.71 15.58
CA ARG A 108 8.22 -6.76 14.73
C ARG A 108 9.17 -7.11 13.60
N THR A 109 9.20 -8.39 13.27
CA THR A 109 9.95 -8.87 12.10
C THR A 109 8.98 -9.00 10.93
N LEU A 110 9.16 -8.14 9.92
CA LEU A 110 8.56 -8.35 8.61
C LEU A 110 9.26 -9.54 7.95
N PHE A 111 8.52 -10.25 7.12
CA PHE A 111 9.07 -11.39 6.38
C PHE A 111 8.35 -11.54 5.04
N SER A 112 9.06 -12.03 4.05
CA SER A 112 8.45 -12.45 2.79
C SER A 112 7.46 -13.59 3.07
N ARG A 113 6.19 -13.40 2.71
CA ARG A 113 5.13 -14.40 2.83
C ARG A 113 4.98 -15.18 1.53
N ARG A 114 4.53 -16.41 1.65
CA ARG A 114 4.23 -17.29 0.51
C ARG A 114 2.72 -17.29 0.22
N ILE A 115 2.36 -17.76 -0.95
CA ILE A 115 0.97 -18.13 -1.25
C ILE A 115 0.52 -19.15 -0.19
N LEU A 116 -0.63 -18.90 0.43
CA LEU A 116 -1.18 -19.71 1.53
C LEU A 116 -0.22 -19.89 2.71
N ASP A 117 0.55 -18.84 3.03
CA ASP A 117 1.45 -18.86 4.20
C ASP A 117 0.64 -19.06 5.49
N ASN A 118 1.06 -20.01 6.32
CA ASN A 118 0.40 -20.33 7.58
C ASN A 118 0.73 -19.34 8.73
N ARG A 119 1.68 -18.43 8.51
CA ARG A 119 1.97 -17.33 9.45
C ARG A 119 0.96 -16.22 9.22
N ALA A 120 0.43 -15.65 10.29
CA ALA A 120 -0.48 -14.51 10.18
C ALA A 120 0.23 -13.30 9.52
N PRO A 121 -0.48 -12.51 8.70
CA PRO A 121 0.05 -11.25 8.22
C PRO A 121 0.25 -10.29 9.39
N LEU A 122 1.25 -9.41 9.30
CA LEU A 122 1.38 -8.25 10.18
C LEU A 122 0.38 -7.16 9.75
N VAL A 123 0.04 -6.29 10.68
CA VAL A 123 -1.02 -5.28 10.52
C VAL A 123 -0.44 -3.88 10.74
N TRP A 124 -0.42 -3.07 9.69
CA TRP A 124 -0.21 -1.62 9.74
C TRP A 124 -1.55 -0.92 9.83
N ALA A 125 -1.81 -0.24 10.92
CA ALA A 125 -3.04 0.53 11.07
C ALA A 125 -2.80 2.00 10.77
N GLY A 126 -3.76 2.63 10.10
CA GLY A 126 -3.75 4.05 9.82
C GLY A 126 -4.70 4.43 8.69
N ASN A 127 -4.60 5.67 8.26
CA ASN A 127 -5.37 6.20 7.12
C ASN A 127 -4.38 6.77 6.08
N PRO A 128 -3.71 5.92 5.29
CA PRO A 128 -2.63 6.34 4.41
C PRO A 128 -3.04 7.48 3.49
N GLY A 129 -2.29 8.58 3.52
CA GLY A 129 -2.47 9.72 2.62
C GLY A 129 -3.75 10.54 2.79
N ALA A 130 -4.71 10.15 3.62
CA ALA A 130 -5.94 10.89 3.77
C ALA A 130 -5.79 12.12 4.69
N PRO A 131 -6.37 13.28 4.31
CA PRO A 131 -6.26 14.51 5.09
C PRO A 131 -7.08 14.41 6.38
N HIS A 132 -6.46 14.72 7.52
CA HIS A 132 -7.12 14.78 8.83
C HIS A 132 -7.27 16.22 9.30
N PRO A 133 -8.43 16.59 9.86
CA PRO A 133 -8.51 17.77 10.70
C PRO A 133 -7.59 17.60 11.91
N GLU A 134 -6.76 18.61 12.22
CA GLU A 134 -5.74 18.52 13.28
C GLU A 134 -6.33 18.06 14.62
N ARG A 135 -7.52 18.55 14.98
CA ARG A 135 -8.23 18.17 16.22
C ARG A 135 -8.56 16.66 16.34
N LEU A 136 -8.70 15.97 15.21
CA LEU A 136 -9.03 14.54 15.18
C LEU A 136 -7.81 13.64 14.93
N PHE A 137 -6.66 14.21 14.58
CA PHE A 137 -5.48 13.44 14.21
C PHE A 137 -5.01 12.53 15.37
N LEU A 138 -4.75 13.12 16.54
CA LEU A 138 -4.31 12.35 17.71
C LEU A 138 -5.35 11.34 18.21
N PRO A 139 -6.66 11.67 18.33
CA PRO A 139 -7.69 10.67 18.64
C PRO A 139 -7.74 9.51 17.65
N SER A 140 -7.64 9.77 16.36
CA SER A 140 -7.61 8.72 15.33
C SER A 140 -6.42 7.78 15.53
N VAL A 141 -5.21 8.33 15.68
CA VAL A 141 -4.00 7.52 15.91
C VAL A 141 -4.12 6.69 17.19
N LEU A 142 -4.65 7.26 18.26
CA LEU A 142 -4.89 6.53 19.51
C LEU A 142 -5.85 5.36 19.31
N SER A 143 -6.91 5.55 18.52
CA SER A 143 -7.89 4.48 18.24
C SER A 143 -7.25 3.28 17.55
N TRP A 144 -6.31 3.51 16.64
CA TRP A 144 -5.56 2.46 15.94
C TRP A 144 -4.50 1.81 16.83
N ALA A 145 -3.68 2.63 17.48
CA ALA A 145 -2.53 2.17 18.25
C ALA A 145 -2.91 1.34 19.50
N GLN A 146 -4.08 1.57 20.07
CA GLN A 146 -4.57 0.80 21.22
C GLN A 146 -5.01 -0.63 20.87
N GLU A 147 -5.27 -0.93 19.58
CA GLU A 147 -5.72 -2.25 19.15
C GLU A 147 -4.58 -3.28 19.29
N PRO A 148 -4.76 -4.34 20.10
CA PRO A 148 -3.67 -5.30 20.36
C PRO A 148 -3.22 -6.07 19.12
N ILE A 149 -4.07 -6.15 18.09
CA ILE A 149 -3.81 -6.84 16.84
C ILE A 149 -2.91 -6.04 15.89
N VAL A 150 -2.80 -4.73 16.10
CA VAL A 150 -1.99 -3.82 15.31
C VAL A 150 -0.52 -3.98 15.67
N ASP A 151 0.32 -4.17 14.67
CA ASP A 151 1.76 -4.38 14.81
C ASP A 151 2.57 -3.12 14.56
N MET A 152 2.13 -2.28 13.64
CA MET A 152 2.78 -1.03 13.22
C MET A 152 1.74 0.04 12.90
N ILE A 153 2.19 1.30 12.85
CA ILE A 153 1.35 2.44 12.52
C ILE A 153 1.80 3.05 11.20
N THR A 154 0.83 3.32 10.33
CA THR A 154 0.98 4.28 9.23
C THR A 154 0.19 5.55 9.56
N CYS A 155 0.61 6.69 9.05
CA CYS A 155 -0.07 7.94 9.39
C CYS A 155 -1.00 8.42 8.27
N GLY A 156 -1.94 9.32 8.62
CA GLY A 156 -2.62 10.18 7.67
C GLY A 156 -1.83 11.45 7.40
N THR A 157 -2.44 12.43 6.75
CA THR A 157 -1.85 13.74 6.49
C THR A 157 -2.55 14.84 7.29
N LEU A 158 -1.82 15.88 7.67
CA LEU A 158 -2.40 17.11 8.21
C LEU A 158 -2.68 18.08 7.06
N ALA A 159 -3.95 18.40 6.83
CA ALA A 159 -4.33 19.39 5.83
C ALA A 159 -4.02 20.83 6.31
N THR A 160 -4.07 21.05 7.63
CA THR A 160 -3.78 22.33 8.27
C THR A 160 -3.02 22.12 9.57
N VAL A 161 -2.22 23.10 9.98
CA VAL A 161 -1.59 23.18 11.29
C VAL A 161 -1.84 24.56 11.88
N ASP A 162 -2.42 24.62 13.08
CA ASP A 162 -2.82 25.87 13.74
C ASP A 162 -3.62 26.80 12.82
N GLY A 163 -4.47 26.22 11.94
CA GLY A 163 -5.31 26.93 10.98
C GLY A 163 -4.60 27.37 9.68
N HIS A 164 -3.31 27.09 9.52
CA HIS A 164 -2.56 27.35 8.30
C HIS A 164 -2.58 26.14 7.36
N GLU A 165 -2.91 26.37 6.09
CA GLU A 165 -2.92 25.33 5.06
C GLU A 165 -1.53 24.81 4.76
N VAL A 166 -1.38 23.49 4.63
CA VAL A 166 -0.14 22.82 4.19
C VAL A 166 -0.12 22.78 2.66
N ARG A 167 0.82 23.50 2.06
CA ARG A 167 0.98 23.55 0.59
C ARG A 167 2.26 22.85 0.16
N THR A 168 2.21 22.27 -1.03
CA THR A 168 3.37 21.58 -1.64
C THR A 168 4.55 22.52 -1.83
N ALA A 169 5.75 22.06 -1.45
CA ALA A 169 7.01 22.81 -1.51
C ALA A 169 7.02 24.12 -0.68
N ASP A 170 6.16 24.19 0.33
CA ASP A 170 6.09 25.29 1.29
C ASP A 170 6.77 24.86 2.62
N PRO A 171 7.39 25.79 3.37
CA PRO A 171 7.91 25.51 4.71
C PRO A 171 6.92 24.86 5.67
N MET A 172 5.62 25.00 5.43
CA MET A 172 4.56 24.35 6.19
C MET A 172 4.61 22.81 6.11
N GLU A 173 5.15 22.22 5.03
CA GLU A 173 5.36 20.77 5.00
C GLU A 173 6.30 20.28 6.10
N ILE A 174 7.36 21.04 6.39
CA ILE A 174 8.29 20.72 7.49
C ILE A 174 7.57 20.75 8.83
N ILE A 175 6.77 21.79 9.06
CA ILE A 175 6.03 21.96 10.32
C ILE A 175 4.97 20.86 10.46
N ALA A 176 4.21 20.62 9.42
CA ALA A 176 3.14 19.62 9.42
C ALA A 176 3.68 18.19 9.63
N THR A 177 4.73 17.82 8.92
CA THR A 177 5.38 16.50 9.08
C THR A 177 5.89 16.28 10.50
N ARG A 178 6.57 17.27 11.08
CA ARG A 178 7.04 17.18 12.46
C ARG A 178 5.90 17.15 13.47
N ARG A 179 4.81 17.89 13.24
CA ARG A 179 3.60 17.86 14.08
C ARG A 179 2.92 16.49 14.00
N GLU A 180 2.73 15.96 12.80
CA GLU A 180 2.21 14.62 12.53
C GLU A 180 3.00 13.56 13.32
N LEU A 181 4.32 13.53 13.16
CA LEU A 181 5.18 12.58 13.84
C LEU A 181 5.18 12.74 15.36
N ALA A 182 5.09 13.97 15.85
CA ALA A 182 4.94 14.23 17.29
C ALA A 182 3.62 13.64 17.82
N TYR A 183 2.52 13.75 17.09
CA TYR A 183 1.26 13.11 17.46
C TYR A 183 1.34 11.58 17.45
N LEU A 184 2.00 10.99 16.44
CA LEU A 184 2.23 9.54 16.42
C LEU A 184 3.02 9.08 17.65
N ARG A 185 4.14 9.75 17.93
CA ARG A 185 5.01 9.42 19.08
C ARG A 185 4.27 9.59 20.41
N ASP A 186 3.45 10.62 20.55
CA ASP A 186 2.62 10.85 21.75
C ASP A 186 1.58 9.74 21.91
N ALA A 187 0.87 9.40 20.83
CA ALA A 187 -0.11 8.31 20.86
C ALA A 187 0.51 6.98 21.27
N LEU A 188 1.64 6.61 20.68
CA LEU A 188 2.34 5.35 21.00
C LEU A 188 2.81 5.30 22.46
N LYS A 189 3.26 6.43 23.02
CA LYS A 189 3.60 6.53 24.45
C LYS A 189 2.37 6.34 25.33
N ARG A 190 1.23 6.99 25.00
CA ARG A 190 -0.01 6.90 25.77
C ARG A 190 -0.58 5.49 25.82
N VAL A 191 -0.50 4.74 24.73
CA VAL A 191 -0.97 3.35 24.68
C VAL A 191 0.05 2.33 25.22
N GLY A 192 1.22 2.80 25.71
CA GLY A 192 2.26 1.95 26.30
C GLY A 192 3.09 1.15 25.28
N ARG A 193 3.11 1.59 24.02
CA ARG A 193 3.83 0.95 22.89
C ARG A 193 4.84 1.91 22.21
N PRO A 194 5.74 2.57 22.96
CA PRO A 194 6.64 3.61 22.42
C PRO A 194 7.63 3.09 21.38
N GLY A 195 7.89 1.79 21.38
CA GLY A 195 8.81 1.12 20.45
C GLY A 195 8.16 0.64 19.15
N MET A 196 6.83 0.77 18.99
CA MET A 196 6.14 0.35 17.76
C MET A 196 6.74 1.01 16.52
N GLY A 197 6.90 0.24 15.45
CA GLY A 197 7.38 0.74 14.17
C GLY A 197 6.38 1.70 13.51
N MET A 198 6.87 2.70 12.80
CA MET A 198 6.09 3.70 12.09
C MET A 198 6.45 3.70 10.60
N LEU A 199 5.45 3.92 9.74
CA LEU A 199 5.63 4.31 8.35
C LEU A 199 5.09 5.73 8.18
N ALA A 200 5.94 6.67 7.78
CA ALA A 200 5.64 8.10 7.63
C ALA A 200 6.59 8.68 6.55
N ALA A 201 6.55 9.87 6.10
CA ALA A 201 5.86 11.07 6.48
C ALA A 201 4.84 11.46 5.39
N GLN A 202 3.58 11.42 5.72
CA GLN A 202 2.49 11.53 4.76
C GLN A 202 2.07 12.98 4.46
N SER A 203 2.31 13.91 5.40
CA SER A 203 2.01 15.34 5.20
C SER A 203 2.95 16.04 4.23
N SER A 204 4.00 15.37 3.75
CA SER A 204 4.96 15.92 2.82
C SER A 204 4.71 15.40 1.40
N VAL A 205 4.26 16.29 0.53
CA VAL A 205 4.14 16.00 -0.91
C VAL A 205 5.47 16.22 -1.62
N SER A 206 6.27 17.21 -1.18
CA SER A 206 7.66 17.39 -1.62
C SER A 206 8.64 16.71 -0.65
N GLU A 207 9.92 16.74 -0.99
CA GLU A 207 11.01 16.20 -0.16
C GLU A 207 11.24 16.96 1.15
N LEU A 208 10.71 18.19 1.30
CA LEU A 208 11.04 19.06 2.44
C LEU A 208 10.67 18.45 3.80
N GLY A 209 9.45 17.95 3.92
CA GLY A 209 9.00 17.33 5.16
C GLY A 209 9.70 15.98 5.39
N ASP A 210 9.90 15.22 4.32
CA ASP A 210 10.56 13.93 4.38
C ASP A 210 12.02 14.04 4.89
N LEU A 211 12.76 15.02 4.37
CA LEU A 211 14.10 15.31 4.89
C LEU A 211 14.06 15.76 6.35
N ALA A 212 13.06 16.55 6.73
CA ALA A 212 12.89 17.03 8.10
C ALA A 212 12.40 15.95 9.08
N ALA A 213 11.83 14.86 8.59
CA ALA A 213 11.35 13.73 9.39
C ALA A 213 12.48 12.85 9.93
N ALA A 214 13.61 12.77 9.23
CA ALA A 214 14.77 11.96 9.59
C ALA A 214 15.49 12.56 10.80
N HIS A 215 14.98 12.29 12.00
CA HIS A 215 15.50 12.79 13.27
C HIS A 215 15.07 11.86 14.42
N PRO A 216 15.90 11.64 15.45
CA PRO A 216 15.60 10.72 16.56
C PRO A 216 14.29 11.00 17.29
N ASP A 217 13.85 12.27 17.35
CA ASP A 217 12.61 12.65 18.00
C ASP A 217 11.37 12.36 17.12
N TYR A 218 11.56 12.12 15.82
CA TYR A 218 10.50 11.89 14.83
C TYR A 218 10.57 10.47 14.26
N LEU A 219 11.16 10.26 13.09
CA LEU A 219 11.41 8.94 12.53
C LEU A 219 12.78 8.41 12.94
N ARG A 220 12.80 7.22 13.52
CA ARG A 220 14.01 6.54 13.97
C ARG A 220 14.59 5.66 12.85
N PRO A 221 15.85 5.22 12.94
CA PRO A 221 16.40 4.22 12.03
C PRO A 221 15.63 2.90 11.96
N CYS A 222 14.84 2.55 13.00
CA CYS A 222 13.98 1.38 13.02
C CYS A 222 12.57 1.61 12.45
N ASP A 223 12.28 2.81 11.96
CA ASP A 223 11.04 3.19 11.27
C ASP A 223 11.26 3.18 9.75
N ALA A 224 10.19 3.31 8.99
CA ALA A 224 10.24 3.36 7.54
C ALA A 224 9.83 4.73 6.99
N HIS A 225 10.38 5.03 5.83
CA HIS A 225 10.03 6.18 5.01
C HIS A 225 9.32 5.72 3.76
N LEU A 226 8.27 6.45 3.34
CA LEU A 226 7.57 6.20 2.10
C LEU A 226 8.34 6.82 0.93
N VAL A 227 8.77 5.98 -0.01
CA VAL A 227 9.42 6.41 -1.25
C VAL A 227 8.51 6.04 -2.43
N PRO A 228 7.64 6.95 -2.88
CA PRO A 228 6.73 6.64 -3.97
C PRO A 228 7.45 6.65 -5.32
N MET A 229 7.05 5.75 -6.20
CA MET A 229 7.33 5.88 -7.64
C MET A 229 6.17 6.62 -8.29
N LEU A 230 6.47 7.55 -9.18
CA LEU A 230 5.45 8.24 -9.97
C LEU A 230 4.90 7.31 -11.06
N ASN A 231 3.65 7.48 -11.42
CA ASN A 231 2.97 6.65 -12.42
C ASN A 231 3.34 7.08 -13.84
N GLU A 232 3.62 6.20 -14.73
CA GLU A 232 3.96 4.79 -14.64
C GLU A 232 5.45 4.66 -14.91
N LEU A 233 6.20 3.95 -14.05
CA LEU A 233 7.66 3.77 -14.18
C LEU A 233 8.44 5.09 -14.23
N LYS A 234 7.96 6.13 -13.55
CA LYS A 234 8.57 7.46 -13.50
C LYS A 234 9.21 7.74 -12.16
N ILE A 235 10.31 8.45 -12.17
CA ILE A 235 10.98 8.97 -10.98
C ILE A 235 11.26 10.46 -11.16
N ASP A 236 11.59 11.14 -10.09
CA ASP A 236 12.13 12.50 -10.12
C ASP A 236 13.22 12.68 -9.04
N ASN A 237 13.90 13.82 -9.08
CA ASN A 237 14.96 14.11 -8.12
C ASN A 237 14.44 14.18 -6.67
N ARG A 238 13.16 14.49 -6.45
CA ARG A 238 12.54 14.53 -5.12
C ARG A 238 12.44 13.13 -4.52
N ASN A 239 11.99 12.16 -5.31
CA ASN A 239 11.92 10.77 -4.88
C ASN A 239 13.30 10.16 -4.62
N ILE A 240 14.29 10.49 -5.46
CA ILE A 240 15.68 10.08 -5.24
C ILE A 240 16.21 10.73 -3.95
N ALA A 241 15.95 12.01 -3.69
CA ALA A 241 16.36 12.68 -2.47
C ALA A 241 15.79 12.03 -1.20
N ARG A 242 14.53 11.59 -1.23
CA ARG A 242 13.90 10.82 -0.15
C ARG A 242 14.63 9.51 0.10
N ALA A 243 14.84 8.72 -0.95
CA ALA A 243 15.52 7.43 -0.85
C ALA A 243 16.95 7.57 -0.29
N VAL A 244 17.69 8.54 -0.79
CA VAL A 244 19.06 8.84 -0.34
C VAL A 244 19.07 9.27 1.13
N ASN A 245 18.21 10.22 1.51
CA ASN A 245 18.16 10.70 2.89
C ASN A 245 17.82 9.58 3.88
N SER A 246 16.87 8.74 3.53
CA SER A 246 16.48 7.59 4.34
C SER A 246 17.64 6.60 4.50
N LEU A 247 18.31 6.27 3.39
CA LEU A 247 19.48 5.39 3.39
C LEU A 247 20.64 5.94 4.25
N GLU A 248 21.00 7.21 4.05
CA GLU A 248 22.11 7.85 4.79
C GLU A 248 21.80 7.99 6.29
N TYR A 249 20.55 8.18 6.65
CA TYR A 249 20.11 8.20 8.05
C TYR A 249 19.95 6.79 8.65
N GLY A 250 19.87 5.76 7.81
CA GLY A 250 19.73 4.35 8.22
C GLY A 250 18.30 3.90 8.48
N MET A 251 17.30 4.63 7.99
CA MET A 251 15.89 4.21 7.99
C MET A 251 15.62 3.16 6.91
N ARG A 252 14.40 2.62 6.93
CA ARG A 252 13.91 1.69 5.92
C ARG A 252 13.15 2.41 4.82
N ASN A 253 13.35 2.00 3.59
CA ASN A 253 12.61 2.51 2.43
C ASN A 253 11.45 1.59 2.08
N ALA A 254 10.22 2.10 2.23
CA ALA A 254 9.02 1.49 1.70
C ALA A 254 8.80 2.00 0.26
N SER A 255 8.97 1.15 -0.74
CA SER A 255 8.70 1.55 -2.14
C SER A 255 7.21 1.49 -2.40
N LEU A 256 6.55 2.64 -2.50
CA LEU A 256 5.13 2.71 -2.85
C LEU A 256 4.94 2.68 -4.36
N ILE A 257 4.19 1.68 -4.83
CA ILE A 257 3.78 1.56 -6.23
C ILE A 257 2.25 1.62 -6.30
N CYS A 258 1.75 2.72 -6.86
CA CYS A 258 0.32 2.98 -7.04
C CYS A 258 -0.04 2.99 -8.53
N VAL A 259 -0.09 1.80 -9.16
CA VAL A 259 -0.51 1.69 -10.57
C VAL A 259 -2.00 1.95 -10.71
N ILE A 260 -2.35 2.72 -11.72
CA ILE A 260 -3.75 3.06 -12.04
C ILE A 260 -4.34 1.98 -12.95
N VAL A 261 -5.17 1.10 -12.38
CA VAL A 261 -5.89 0.07 -13.16
C VAL A 261 -6.94 0.74 -14.05
N GLY A 262 -6.79 0.56 -15.35
CA GLY A 262 -7.53 1.29 -16.38
C GLY A 262 -6.80 2.53 -16.92
N GLY A 263 -5.56 2.82 -16.43
CA GLY A 263 -4.68 3.89 -16.89
C GLY A 263 -3.78 3.48 -18.07
N LEU A 264 -2.51 3.89 -18.04
CA LEU A 264 -1.56 3.65 -19.15
C LEU A 264 -1.29 2.15 -19.37
N GLY A 265 -1.31 1.33 -18.32
CA GLY A 265 -1.23 -0.13 -18.43
C GLY A 265 -2.46 -0.77 -19.10
N GLY A 266 -3.55 -0.03 -19.27
CA GLY A 266 -4.81 -0.56 -19.74
C GLY A 266 -5.58 -1.32 -18.66
N ASP A 267 -6.26 -2.43 -19.02
CA ASP A 267 -7.05 -3.27 -18.11
C ASP A 267 -6.16 -4.08 -17.14
N ALA A 268 -6.77 -4.90 -16.32
CA ALA A 268 -6.11 -5.65 -15.22
C ALA A 268 -4.82 -6.39 -15.63
N PRO A 269 -4.74 -7.14 -16.74
CA PRO A 269 -3.49 -7.80 -17.13
C PRO A 269 -2.34 -6.84 -17.41
N GLY A 270 -2.57 -5.78 -18.16
CA GLY A 270 -1.54 -4.80 -18.45
C GLY A 270 -1.14 -3.99 -17.22
N SER A 271 -2.09 -3.66 -16.35
CA SER A 271 -1.81 -3.01 -15.07
C SER A 271 -0.96 -3.90 -14.15
N ALA A 272 -1.18 -5.21 -14.15
CA ALA A 272 -0.35 -6.16 -13.41
C ALA A 272 1.08 -6.23 -13.95
N ILE A 273 1.27 -6.22 -15.29
CA ILE A 273 2.60 -6.14 -15.93
C ILE A 273 3.34 -4.88 -15.46
N VAL A 274 2.68 -3.72 -15.53
CA VAL A 274 3.25 -2.43 -15.10
C VAL A 274 3.59 -2.43 -13.61
N ASN A 275 2.74 -3.06 -12.75
CA ASN A 275 3.05 -3.20 -11.34
C ASN A 275 4.33 -4.01 -11.10
N VAL A 276 4.45 -5.17 -11.74
CA VAL A 276 5.66 -6.01 -11.62
C VAL A 276 6.90 -5.24 -12.08
N ALA A 277 6.84 -4.60 -13.25
CA ALA A 277 7.94 -3.79 -13.76
C ALA A 277 8.32 -2.66 -12.82
N SER A 278 7.32 -1.96 -12.26
CA SER A 278 7.51 -0.85 -11.31
C SER A 278 8.20 -1.31 -10.02
N PHE A 279 7.84 -2.47 -9.47
CA PHE A 279 8.53 -3.01 -8.29
C PHE A 279 9.97 -3.42 -8.59
N ILE A 280 10.23 -4.03 -9.74
CA ILE A 280 11.59 -4.38 -10.17
C ILE A 280 12.47 -3.13 -10.28
N ILE A 281 11.98 -2.10 -10.95
CA ILE A 281 12.68 -0.81 -11.10
C ILE A 281 12.76 -0.06 -9.76
N GLY A 282 11.70 -0.08 -8.96
CA GLY A 282 11.64 0.58 -7.65
C GLY A 282 12.69 0.05 -6.66
N ASN A 283 13.06 -1.23 -6.76
CA ASN A 283 14.15 -1.80 -5.97
C ASN A 283 15.48 -1.08 -6.23
N LEU A 284 15.72 -0.67 -7.46
CA LEU A 284 16.95 0.00 -7.86
C LEU A 284 16.89 1.52 -7.64
N THR A 285 15.80 2.14 -8.06
CA THR A 285 15.66 3.61 -8.03
C THR A 285 15.21 4.17 -6.68
N GLY A 286 14.41 3.40 -5.94
CA GLY A 286 13.93 3.76 -4.60
C GLY A 286 14.74 3.15 -3.47
N LEU A 287 15.74 2.30 -3.76
CA LEU A 287 16.56 1.59 -2.77
C LEU A 287 15.68 0.89 -1.72
N ALA A 288 14.68 0.15 -2.21
CA ALA A 288 13.60 -0.41 -1.39
C ALA A 288 14.09 -1.51 -0.44
N ASP A 289 13.64 -1.46 0.81
CA ASP A 289 13.76 -2.56 1.77
C ASP A 289 12.54 -3.50 1.70
N TYR A 290 11.36 -2.97 1.39
CA TYR A 290 10.13 -3.70 1.17
C TYR A 290 9.18 -2.97 0.23
N GLN A 291 8.18 -3.69 -0.28
CA GLN A 291 7.25 -3.20 -1.29
C GLN A 291 5.90 -2.84 -0.67
N LEU A 292 5.40 -1.66 -0.98
CA LEU A 292 4.06 -1.21 -0.64
C LEU A 292 3.19 -1.25 -1.91
N LEU A 293 2.33 -2.26 -2.00
CA LEU A 293 1.46 -2.50 -3.15
C LEU A 293 0.13 -1.76 -2.98
N HIS A 294 -0.14 -0.81 -3.88
CA HIS A 294 -1.34 0.03 -3.83
C HIS A 294 -1.92 0.30 -5.23
N PRO A 295 -2.31 -0.71 -6.01
CA PRO A 295 -3.03 -0.44 -7.25
C PRO A 295 -4.42 0.14 -6.93
N ILE A 296 -4.86 1.14 -7.69
CA ILE A 296 -6.19 1.74 -7.53
C ILE A 296 -6.93 1.78 -8.86
N HIS A 297 -8.26 1.69 -8.80
CA HIS A 297 -9.09 1.77 -9.98
C HIS A 297 -9.20 3.22 -10.47
N MET A 298 -8.91 3.47 -11.76
CA MET A 298 -8.89 4.82 -12.35
C MET A 298 -10.17 5.62 -12.08
N ARG A 299 -11.34 4.99 -12.13
CA ARG A 299 -12.63 5.66 -11.95
C ARG A 299 -13.10 5.71 -10.49
N HIS A 300 -12.79 4.66 -9.71
CA HIS A 300 -13.38 4.49 -8.38
C HIS A 300 -12.42 4.88 -7.25
N VAL A 301 -11.12 5.01 -7.55
CA VAL A 301 -10.06 5.37 -6.59
C VAL A 301 -10.09 4.43 -5.36
N ALA A 302 -10.28 3.14 -5.59
CA ALA A 302 -10.40 2.14 -4.53
C ALA A 302 -9.66 0.86 -4.91
N THR A 303 -9.23 0.08 -3.90
CA THR A 303 -8.60 -1.23 -4.07
C THR A 303 -9.60 -2.38 -4.15
N SER A 304 -10.84 -2.16 -3.77
CA SER A 304 -11.89 -3.17 -3.59
C SER A 304 -12.68 -3.55 -4.84
N THR A 305 -12.31 -3.05 -6.02
CA THR A 305 -12.94 -3.49 -7.29
C THR A 305 -12.40 -4.86 -7.73
N ARG A 306 -13.19 -5.62 -8.51
CA ARG A 306 -12.75 -6.94 -9.02
C ARG A 306 -11.42 -6.89 -9.74
N SER A 307 -11.22 -5.88 -10.59
CA SER A 307 -9.99 -5.73 -11.36
C SER A 307 -8.78 -5.42 -10.48
N VAL A 308 -8.94 -4.59 -9.45
CA VAL A 308 -7.84 -4.25 -8.54
C VAL A 308 -7.51 -5.41 -7.62
N LEU A 309 -8.51 -6.07 -7.01
CA LEU A 309 -8.30 -7.29 -6.22
C LEU A 309 -7.58 -8.38 -7.03
N TRP A 310 -7.93 -8.52 -8.31
CA TRP A 310 -7.23 -9.43 -9.21
C TRP A 310 -5.77 -9.00 -9.42
N VAL A 311 -5.50 -7.71 -9.66
CA VAL A 311 -4.14 -7.19 -9.84
C VAL A 311 -3.31 -7.39 -8.58
N GLU A 312 -3.81 -7.07 -7.40
CA GLU A 312 -3.13 -7.34 -6.12
C GLU A 312 -2.78 -8.82 -5.98
N SER A 313 -3.77 -9.68 -6.21
CA SER A 313 -3.62 -11.12 -6.14
C SER A 313 -2.53 -11.64 -7.07
N ILE A 314 -2.60 -11.30 -8.36
CA ILE A 314 -1.69 -11.86 -9.35
C ILE A 314 -0.26 -11.31 -9.22
N VAL A 315 -0.09 -10.04 -8.82
CA VAL A 315 1.23 -9.44 -8.58
C VAL A 315 1.91 -10.12 -7.39
N GLN A 316 1.21 -10.30 -6.27
CA GLN A 316 1.76 -11.01 -5.11
C GLN A 316 2.12 -12.46 -5.46
N GLN A 317 1.23 -13.19 -6.16
CA GLN A 317 1.52 -14.55 -6.61
C GLN A 317 2.72 -14.62 -7.57
N ALA A 318 2.83 -13.67 -8.49
CA ALA A 318 3.95 -13.58 -9.44
C ALA A 318 5.29 -13.46 -8.72
N PHE A 319 5.40 -12.54 -7.76
CA PHE A 319 6.61 -12.40 -6.96
C PHE A 319 6.84 -13.58 -6.01
N ALA A 320 5.83 -14.07 -5.31
CA ALA A 320 5.96 -15.19 -4.39
C ALA A 320 6.51 -16.47 -5.07
N ARG A 321 6.28 -16.61 -6.38
CA ARG A 321 6.73 -17.75 -7.18
C ARG A 321 8.12 -17.56 -7.81
N ASN A 322 8.44 -16.32 -8.24
CA ASN A 322 9.59 -16.07 -9.10
C ASN A 322 10.72 -15.29 -8.41
N ALA A 323 10.40 -14.32 -7.57
CA ALA A 323 11.36 -13.49 -6.85
C ALA A 323 10.75 -13.01 -5.52
N PRO A 324 10.69 -13.85 -4.49
CA PRO A 324 10.02 -13.49 -3.24
C PRO A 324 10.55 -12.19 -2.61
N VAL A 325 9.66 -11.28 -2.30
CA VAL A 325 9.93 -10.01 -1.61
C VAL A 325 8.94 -9.83 -0.45
N ILE A 326 9.17 -8.85 0.41
CA ILE A 326 8.21 -8.47 1.45
C ILE A 326 7.18 -7.55 0.83
N PHE A 327 5.91 -7.98 0.80
CA PHE A 327 4.79 -7.13 0.43
C PHE A 327 4.00 -6.67 1.65
N VAL A 328 3.73 -5.37 1.70
CA VAL A 328 2.68 -4.73 2.50
C VAL A 328 1.67 -4.16 1.52
N THR A 329 0.39 -4.44 1.68
CA THR A 329 -0.62 -4.10 0.67
C THR A 329 -1.71 -3.24 1.30
N ASP A 330 -1.97 -2.11 0.66
CA ASP A 330 -2.89 -1.10 1.12
C ASP A 330 -4.35 -1.49 0.88
N ILE A 331 -5.18 -1.30 1.89
CA ILE A 331 -6.63 -1.47 1.82
C ILE A 331 -7.27 -0.08 1.74
N TYR A 332 -7.84 0.23 0.57
CA TYR A 332 -8.37 1.55 0.24
C TYR A 332 -9.81 1.45 -0.28
N PRO A 333 -10.81 1.32 0.61
CA PRO A 333 -12.21 1.12 0.24
C PRO A 333 -12.87 2.38 -0.29
N LYS A 334 -13.94 2.19 -1.07
CA LYS A 334 -14.83 3.26 -1.52
C LYS A 334 -15.75 3.78 -0.43
N SER A 335 -16.13 2.91 0.50
CA SER A 335 -17.05 3.23 1.60
C SER A 335 -16.31 3.74 2.83
N GLY A 336 -17.03 4.46 3.71
CA GLY A 336 -16.49 5.03 4.95
C GLY A 336 -17.11 4.49 6.22
N ALA A 337 -16.65 5.00 7.37
CA ALA A 337 -17.05 4.52 8.70
C ALA A 337 -18.57 4.50 8.91
N MET A 338 -19.04 3.55 9.72
CA MET A 338 -20.45 3.27 9.99
C MET A 338 -21.25 2.81 8.77
N THR A 339 -20.60 2.13 7.83
CA THR A 339 -21.26 1.42 6.72
C THR A 339 -20.87 -0.05 6.71
N LYS A 340 -21.80 -0.94 6.40
CA LYS A 340 -21.49 -2.37 6.26
C LYS A 340 -20.62 -2.64 5.03
N GLU A 341 -20.79 -1.84 3.99
CA GLU A 341 -20.02 -1.92 2.76
C GLU A 341 -18.52 -1.75 3.04
N LEU A 342 -18.13 -0.81 3.89
CA LEU A 342 -16.74 -0.66 4.33
C LEU A 342 -16.18 -1.98 4.90
N LEU A 343 -16.92 -2.62 5.79
CA LEU A 343 -16.49 -3.87 6.43
C LEU A 343 -16.39 -5.03 5.42
N TYR A 344 -17.27 -5.10 4.43
CA TYR A 344 -17.20 -6.09 3.36
C TYR A 344 -16.01 -5.83 2.42
N GLU A 345 -15.76 -4.56 2.04
CA GLU A 345 -14.63 -4.17 1.21
C GLU A 345 -13.30 -4.49 1.91
N VAL A 346 -13.16 -4.14 3.19
CA VAL A 346 -11.98 -4.50 4.01
C VAL A 346 -11.79 -6.01 4.08
N ALA A 347 -12.89 -6.77 4.24
CA ALA A 347 -12.82 -8.22 4.30
C ALA A 347 -12.35 -8.84 2.98
N ALA A 348 -12.86 -8.37 1.84
CA ALA A 348 -12.46 -8.86 0.52
C ALA A 348 -10.96 -8.61 0.25
N ASN A 349 -10.46 -7.40 0.55
CA ASN A 349 -9.04 -7.07 0.45
C ASN A 349 -8.20 -7.93 1.40
N ALA A 350 -8.54 -7.98 2.69
CA ALA A 350 -7.74 -8.71 3.69
C ALA A 350 -7.64 -10.21 3.39
N ILE A 351 -8.71 -10.85 2.89
CA ILE A 351 -8.67 -12.24 2.44
C ILE A 351 -7.73 -12.37 1.23
N THR A 352 -7.93 -11.54 0.19
CA THR A 352 -7.11 -11.54 -1.03
C THR A 352 -5.63 -11.41 -0.70
N ILE A 353 -5.25 -10.38 0.04
CA ILE A 353 -3.87 -10.09 0.43
C ILE A 353 -3.26 -11.25 1.24
N THR A 354 -4.02 -11.78 2.19
CA THR A 354 -3.51 -12.82 3.10
C THR A 354 -3.22 -14.13 2.38
N VAL A 355 -4.11 -14.59 1.50
CA VAL A 355 -3.93 -15.89 0.79
C VAL A 355 -2.88 -15.81 -0.31
N THR A 356 -2.59 -14.62 -0.83
CA THR A 356 -1.63 -14.44 -1.93
C THR A 356 -0.23 -14.00 -1.49
N GLY A 357 -0.02 -13.71 -0.19
CA GLY A 357 1.30 -13.56 0.39
C GLY A 357 1.69 -12.12 0.79
N GLY A 358 0.72 -11.24 1.04
CA GLY A 358 0.95 -9.89 1.55
C GLY A 358 0.74 -9.75 3.06
N HIS A 359 1.25 -8.66 3.62
CA HIS A 359 0.88 -8.10 4.92
C HIS A 359 -0.17 -7.01 4.71
N LEU A 360 -0.90 -6.63 5.76
CA LEU A 360 -2.06 -5.76 5.69
C LEU A 360 -1.72 -4.33 6.11
N GLU A 361 -2.12 -3.35 5.32
CA GLU A 361 -2.02 -1.93 5.65
C GLU A 361 -3.34 -1.20 5.41
N GLY A 362 -3.59 -0.16 6.15
CA GLY A 362 -4.76 0.71 5.98
C GLY A 362 -5.53 0.89 7.30
N VAL A 363 -6.70 1.37 7.21
CA VAL A 363 -7.65 1.42 6.08
C VAL A 363 -7.80 2.86 5.59
N GLY A 364 -7.65 3.11 4.28
CA GLY A 364 -7.88 4.42 3.66
C GLY A 364 -9.36 4.61 3.29
N SER A 365 -10.21 4.88 4.28
CA SER A 365 -11.66 4.93 4.08
C SER A 365 -12.14 6.01 3.11
N ALA A 366 -13.31 5.79 2.52
CA ALA A 366 -14.03 6.73 1.64
C ALA A 366 -13.13 7.27 0.51
N ASP A 367 -12.39 6.36 -0.17
CA ASP A 367 -11.42 6.66 -1.22
C ASP A 367 -10.42 7.81 -0.87
N GLY A 368 -10.05 7.91 0.41
CA GLY A 368 -9.12 8.91 0.92
C GLY A 368 -9.62 10.35 0.96
N LEU A 369 -10.87 10.58 0.59
CA LEU A 369 -11.46 11.94 0.59
C LEU A 369 -11.90 12.39 1.99
N VAL A 370 -12.23 11.44 2.86
CA VAL A 370 -12.69 11.71 4.23
C VAL A 370 -11.83 10.97 5.23
N ALA A 371 -11.26 11.71 6.18
CA ALA A 371 -10.48 11.12 7.27
C ALA A 371 -11.40 10.53 8.33
N ASN A 372 -11.94 9.36 8.08
CA ASN A 372 -12.86 8.69 8.98
C ASN A 372 -12.49 7.23 9.29
N ALA A 373 -11.27 6.82 8.97
CA ALA A 373 -10.75 5.52 9.39
C ALA A 373 -10.63 5.41 10.90
N THR A 374 -11.06 4.31 11.47
CA THR A 374 -11.15 4.09 12.91
C THR A 374 -10.34 2.86 13.35
N GLY A 375 -10.14 2.68 14.65
CA GLY A 375 -9.50 1.47 15.19
C GLY A 375 -10.27 0.19 14.90
N LEU A 376 -11.58 0.29 14.65
CA LEU A 376 -12.42 -0.88 14.39
C LEU A 376 -12.06 -1.55 13.05
N GLU A 377 -11.83 -0.78 11.99
CA GLU A 377 -11.42 -1.31 10.69
C GLU A 377 -10.02 -1.92 10.74
N ALA A 378 -9.11 -1.31 11.51
CA ALA A 378 -7.78 -1.86 11.74
C ALA A 378 -7.84 -3.20 12.49
N ARG A 379 -8.69 -3.29 13.52
CA ARG A 379 -9.01 -4.55 14.21
C ARG A 379 -9.56 -5.57 13.22
N TRP A 380 -10.54 -5.16 12.43
CA TRP A 380 -11.27 -6.02 11.50
C TRP A 380 -10.34 -6.66 10.45
N MET A 381 -9.50 -5.88 9.77
CA MET A 381 -8.58 -6.45 8.77
C MET A 381 -7.60 -7.45 9.40
N GLY A 382 -7.11 -7.16 10.62
CA GLY A 382 -6.20 -8.05 11.33
C GLY A 382 -6.89 -9.35 11.79
N GLU A 383 -8.13 -9.29 12.29
CA GLU A 383 -8.92 -10.47 12.66
C GLU A 383 -9.17 -11.38 11.46
N ILE A 384 -9.49 -10.81 10.29
CA ILE A 384 -9.65 -11.55 9.05
C ILE A 384 -8.35 -12.25 8.64
N GLY A 385 -7.23 -11.53 8.59
CA GLY A 385 -5.95 -12.12 8.24
C GLY A 385 -5.55 -13.28 9.15
N ARG A 386 -5.81 -13.16 10.45
CA ARG A 386 -5.61 -14.25 11.42
C ARG A 386 -6.59 -15.41 11.23
N ALA A 387 -7.87 -15.11 10.94
CA ALA A 387 -8.87 -16.15 10.72
C ALA A 387 -8.56 -16.98 9.47
N VAL A 388 -8.20 -16.31 8.37
CA VAL A 388 -7.78 -16.95 7.11
C VAL A 388 -6.63 -17.93 7.34
N THR A 389 -5.57 -17.49 8.02
CA THR A 389 -4.39 -18.32 8.29
C THR A 389 -4.69 -19.44 9.29
N LYS A 390 -5.47 -19.17 10.35
CA LYS A 390 -5.86 -20.16 11.35
C LYS A 390 -6.74 -21.26 10.78
N GLN A 391 -7.67 -20.90 9.89
CA GLN A 391 -8.55 -21.84 9.21
C GLN A 391 -7.81 -22.62 8.12
N GLY A 392 -6.73 -22.04 7.54
CA GLY A 392 -6.00 -22.62 6.43
C GLY A 392 -6.82 -22.63 5.13
N LEU A 393 -7.52 -21.52 4.85
CA LEU A 393 -8.29 -21.38 3.61
C LEU A 393 -7.41 -21.65 2.39
N ASN A 394 -7.89 -22.48 1.47
CA ASN A 394 -7.28 -22.59 0.15
C ASN A 394 -7.78 -21.48 -0.79
N LEU A 395 -7.22 -21.39 -2.00
CA LEU A 395 -7.55 -20.32 -2.95
C LEU A 395 -8.99 -20.38 -3.44
N GLU A 396 -9.55 -21.58 -3.63
CA GLU A 396 -10.93 -21.78 -4.08
C GLU A 396 -11.93 -21.32 -3.01
N GLU A 397 -11.75 -21.73 -1.77
CA GLU A 397 -12.59 -21.30 -0.64
C GLU A 397 -12.49 -19.78 -0.42
N ALA A 398 -11.29 -19.20 -0.50
CA ALA A 398 -11.08 -17.77 -0.41
C ALA A 398 -11.81 -17.02 -1.53
N ASN A 399 -11.69 -17.49 -2.76
CA ASN A 399 -12.37 -16.91 -3.92
C ASN A 399 -13.89 -16.92 -3.79
N GLU A 400 -14.47 -18.02 -3.31
CA GLU A 400 -15.91 -18.11 -3.06
C GLU A 400 -16.39 -17.08 -2.03
N ILE A 401 -15.64 -16.88 -0.94
CA ILE A 401 -15.97 -15.88 0.08
C ILE A 401 -15.85 -14.48 -0.52
N ILE A 402 -14.77 -14.18 -1.26
CA ILE A 402 -14.55 -12.89 -1.91
C ILE A 402 -15.71 -12.58 -2.88
N LEU A 403 -16.15 -13.54 -3.69
CA LEU A 403 -17.28 -13.34 -4.61
C LEU A 403 -18.60 -13.06 -3.89
N LYS A 404 -18.85 -13.71 -2.75
CA LYS A 404 -20.03 -13.40 -1.91
C LYS A 404 -19.94 -11.99 -1.32
N LEU A 405 -18.74 -11.56 -0.89
CA LEU A 405 -18.51 -10.21 -0.37
C LEU A 405 -18.73 -9.15 -1.45
N LEU A 406 -18.17 -9.35 -2.64
CA LEU A 406 -18.35 -8.46 -3.79
C LEU A 406 -19.82 -8.17 -4.05
N GLN A 407 -20.69 -9.18 -4.02
CA GLN A 407 -22.15 -9.02 -4.18
C GLN A 407 -22.78 -8.11 -3.10
N ARG A 408 -22.14 -7.94 -1.94
CA ARG A 408 -22.63 -7.10 -0.85
C ARG A 408 -22.32 -5.63 -1.04
N TYR A 409 -21.22 -5.28 -1.73
CA TYR A 409 -20.76 -3.91 -1.80
C TYR A 409 -20.54 -3.33 -3.22
N GLU A 410 -20.51 -4.15 -4.29
CA GLU A 410 -20.23 -3.64 -5.65
C GLU A 410 -21.17 -2.51 -6.10
N HIS A 411 -22.40 -2.48 -5.58
CA HIS A 411 -23.36 -1.43 -5.90
C HIS A 411 -22.90 -0.02 -5.53
N VAL A 412 -21.94 0.13 -4.59
CA VAL A 412 -21.40 1.46 -4.20
C VAL A 412 -20.59 2.12 -5.31
N PHE A 413 -20.05 1.33 -6.26
CA PHE A 413 -19.29 1.87 -7.39
C PHE A 413 -20.17 2.56 -8.43
N ASP A 414 -21.44 2.23 -8.48
CA ASP A 414 -22.43 2.86 -9.38
C ASP A 414 -23.08 4.10 -8.75
N GLN A 415 -22.83 4.34 -7.47
CA GLN A 415 -23.39 5.50 -6.77
C GLN A 415 -22.46 6.73 -6.92
N ALA A 416 -23.04 7.86 -7.31
CA ALA A 416 -22.30 9.11 -7.35
C ALA A 416 -21.85 9.51 -5.94
N GLY A 417 -20.52 9.65 -5.74
CA GLY A 417 -19.92 9.96 -4.44
C GLY A 417 -19.76 8.76 -3.50
N GLY A 418 -20.14 7.54 -3.92
CA GLY A 418 -20.03 6.34 -3.08
C GLY A 418 -20.84 6.42 -1.79
N ASN A 419 -20.38 5.74 -0.74
CA ASN A 419 -20.95 5.78 0.61
C ASN A 419 -19.89 6.25 1.63
N PRO A 420 -19.61 7.57 1.74
CA PRO A 420 -18.48 8.08 2.53
C PRO A 420 -18.63 7.86 4.05
N GLY A 421 -19.79 7.39 4.52
CA GLY A 421 -20.03 7.19 5.93
C GLY A 421 -20.07 8.50 6.74
N VAL A 422 -19.59 8.44 7.98
CA VAL A 422 -19.59 9.56 8.91
C VAL A 422 -18.16 9.95 9.31
N SER A 423 -17.99 11.12 9.93
CA SER A 423 -16.69 11.55 10.45
C SER A 423 -16.24 10.70 11.65
N PHE A 424 -14.94 10.73 11.96
CA PHE A 424 -14.35 9.96 13.06
C PHE A 424 -15.06 10.22 14.40
N ASP A 425 -15.35 11.47 14.73
CA ASP A 425 -16.01 11.89 15.99
C ASP A 425 -17.52 11.55 16.06
N GLN A 426 -18.09 11.06 14.97
CA GLN A 426 -19.43 10.47 14.96
C GLN A 426 -19.38 8.93 15.07
N ALA A 427 -18.28 8.32 14.63
CA ALA A 427 -18.09 6.86 14.70
C ALA A 427 -17.44 6.42 16.02
N TYR A 428 -16.70 7.30 16.68
CA TYR A 428 -15.97 7.02 17.92
C TYR A 428 -16.25 8.07 18.99
N ASP A 429 -16.41 7.61 20.21
CA ASP A 429 -16.45 8.45 21.41
C ASP A 429 -15.03 8.96 21.69
N LEU A 430 -14.84 10.29 21.70
CA LEU A 430 -13.52 10.91 21.84
C LEU A 430 -12.91 10.79 23.24
N ASP A 431 -13.73 10.58 24.28
CA ASP A 431 -13.28 10.47 25.67
C ASP A 431 -12.82 9.04 25.97
N THR A 432 -13.55 8.05 25.48
CA THR A 432 -13.26 6.61 25.73
C THR A 432 -12.44 5.96 24.64
N LEU A 433 -12.35 6.59 23.46
CA LEU A 433 -11.71 6.07 22.24
C LEU A 433 -12.25 4.68 21.85
N LYS A 434 -13.56 4.50 21.97
CA LYS A 434 -14.28 3.28 21.57
C LYS A 434 -15.26 3.60 20.46
N PRO A 435 -15.59 2.61 19.59
CA PRO A 435 -16.66 2.78 18.63
C PRO A 435 -17.99 3.09 19.34
N VAL A 436 -18.83 3.91 18.71
CA VAL A 436 -20.20 4.09 19.19
C VAL A 436 -20.97 2.77 19.10
N PRO A 437 -22.01 2.56 19.94
CA PRO A 437 -22.71 1.26 20.00
C PRO A 437 -23.25 0.77 18.67
N GLU A 438 -23.72 1.70 17.82
CA GLU A 438 -24.25 1.39 16.49
C GLU A 438 -23.15 0.86 15.57
N TRP A 439 -21.93 1.39 15.65
CA TRP A 439 -20.80 0.93 14.84
C TRP A 439 -20.31 -0.45 15.30
N GLU A 440 -20.19 -0.66 16.60
CA GLU A 440 -19.87 -1.98 17.18
C GLU A 440 -20.94 -3.03 16.80
N GLN A 441 -22.22 -2.66 16.79
CA GLN A 441 -23.30 -3.57 16.39
C GLN A 441 -23.19 -3.97 14.89
N MET A 442 -22.95 -3.02 13.99
CA MET A 442 -22.75 -3.32 12.57
C MET A 442 -21.56 -4.26 12.35
N TYR A 443 -20.44 -4.01 13.05
CA TYR A 443 -19.27 -4.89 13.01
C TYR A 443 -19.62 -6.32 13.45
N LEU A 444 -20.35 -6.49 14.55
CA LEU A 444 -20.75 -7.80 15.05
C LEU A 444 -21.71 -8.53 14.09
N GLU A 445 -22.56 -7.79 13.39
CA GLU A 445 -23.44 -8.34 12.37
C GLU A 445 -22.65 -8.85 11.16
N VAL A 446 -21.76 -8.02 10.60
CA VAL A 446 -20.91 -8.41 9.47
C VAL A 446 -19.99 -9.58 9.84
N LYS A 447 -19.47 -9.59 11.06
CA LYS A 447 -18.66 -10.71 11.57
C LYS A 447 -19.44 -12.04 11.58
N ARG A 448 -20.72 -12.04 11.94
CA ARG A 448 -21.58 -13.23 11.83
C ARG A 448 -21.83 -13.62 10.39
N GLU A 449 -22.14 -12.65 9.52
CA GLU A 449 -22.35 -12.89 8.10
C GLU A 449 -21.12 -13.52 7.43
N LEU A 450 -19.90 -13.07 7.78
CA LEU A 450 -18.64 -13.64 7.26
C LEU A 450 -18.46 -15.11 7.70
N LYS A 451 -18.82 -15.46 8.94
CA LYS A 451 -18.81 -16.85 9.38
C LYS A 451 -19.76 -17.72 8.57
N GLU A 452 -20.97 -17.21 8.29
CA GLU A 452 -21.94 -17.89 7.46
C GLU A 452 -21.49 -18.02 5.99
N MET A 453 -20.68 -17.08 5.50
CA MET A 453 -20.06 -17.15 4.17
C MET A 453 -18.94 -18.19 4.07
N GLY A 454 -18.40 -18.68 5.21
CA GLY A 454 -17.36 -19.71 5.26
C GLY A 454 -16.08 -19.34 5.98
N LEU A 455 -15.96 -18.14 6.57
CA LEU A 455 -14.78 -17.76 7.38
C LEU A 455 -15.02 -18.10 8.87
N GLU A 456 -15.06 -19.40 9.19
CA GLU A 456 -15.37 -19.91 10.53
C GLU A 456 -14.29 -19.57 11.58
N GLY A 457 -13.05 -19.33 11.14
CA GLY A 457 -11.91 -19.01 11.99
C GLY A 457 -12.01 -17.68 12.76
N LEU A 458 -13.00 -16.82 12.44
CA LEU A 458 -13.26 -15.58 13.17
C LEU A 458 -13.74 -15.87 14.60
N VAL A 459 -13.05 -15.31 15.59
CA VAL A 459 -13.34 -15.52 17.03
C VAL A 459 -14.26 -14.42 17.55
#